data_7d27421a6a797c5e48c788d778473db5
#
_entry.id   7d27421a6a797c5e48c788d778473db5
#
_cell.length_a   1.000
_cell.length_b   1.000
_cell.length_c   1.000
_cell.angle_alpha   90.00
_cell.angle_beta   90.00
_cell.angle_gamma   90.00
#
_symmetry.space_group_name_H-M   'P 1'
#
loop_
_entity.id
_entity.type
_entity.pdbx_description
1 polymer ?
#
loop_
_entity_poly.entity_id
_entity_poly.type
_entity_poly.pdbx_seq_one_letter_code
_entity_poly.pdbx_strand_id
1 'polypeptide(L)'
;MKPLIFSKKQRRVLTWWRPSSPFRNCQAIICDGAVRSGKTLCTGLSFFCWAMSCYQDKTFALCGKSIPSVRRNLLNELLPILRQLGFSCRERASRNQLTVTMGRRSNTFYPVSYTHLRAHETSAHL
;
A
#
# COMPACT_ATOMS: atom_id res chain seq x y z
N MET A 1 -13.29 18.80 3.14
CA MET A 1 -12.26 17.80 2.84
C MET A 1 -10.89 18.39 3.12
N LYS A 2 -10.12 17.75 3.98
CA LYS A 2 -8.78 18.24 4.31
C LYS A 2 -7.83 18.03 3.14
N PRO A 3 -7.07 19.04 2.73
CA PRO A 3 -6.05 18.82 1.72
C PRO A 3 -4.97 17.88 2.22
N LEU A 4 -4.44 17.05 1.31
CA LEU A 4 -3.34 16.15 1.63
C LEU A 4 -2.03 16.94 1.52
N ILE A 5 -1.42 17.19 2.67
CA ILE A 5 -0.15 17.91 2.74
C ILE A 5 0.93 16.96 3.22
N PHE A 6 1.99 16.82 2.46
CA PHE A 6 3.08 15.92 2.78
C PHE A 6 4.39 16.68 3.00
N SER A 7 5.18 16.23 3.96
CA SER A 7 6.51 16.76 4.20
C SER A 7 7.45 16.35 3.07
N LYS A 8 8.66 16.94 3.07
CA LYS A 8 9.68 16.60 2.08
C LYS A 8 10.05 15.12 2.09
N LYS A 9 10.20 14.54 3.30
CA LYS A 9 10.52 13.13 3.45
C LYS A 9 9.38 12.25 2.97
N GLN A 10 8.15 12.63 3.26
CA GLN A 10 6.97 11.90 2.82
C GLN A 10 6.84 11.92 1.29
N ARG A 11 7.16 13.04 0.66
CA ARG A 11 7.14 13.13 -0.80
C ARG A 11 8.17 12.21 -1.45
N ARG A 12 9.33 12.04 -0.82
CA ARG A 12 10.34 11.10 -1.33
C ARG A 12 9.80 9.68 -1.31
N VAL A 13 9.09 9.30 -0.26
CA VAL A 13 8.47 7.97 -0.17
C VAL A 13 7.39 7.81 -1.24
N LEU A 14 6.58 8.84 -1.46
CA LEU A 14 5.49 8.79 -2.43
C LEU A 14 5.96 8.71 -3.87
N THR A 15 7.15 9.25 -4.17
CA THR A 15 7.63 9.37 -5.55
C THR A 15 8.89 8.56 -5.84
N TRP A 16 9.28 7.64 -4.96
CA TRP A 16 10.52 6.88 -5.10
C TRP A 16 10.64 6.13 -6.43
N TRP A 17 9.52 5.67 -6.95
CA TRP A 17 9.43 4.83 -8.14
C TRP A 17 9.43 5.60 -9.45
N ARG A 18 9.34 6.91 -9.42
CA ARG A 18 9.27 7.72 -10.63
C ARG A 18 10.61 7.70 -11.37
N PRO A 19 10.59 7.79 -12.73
CA PRO A 19 11.82 7.79 -13.51
C PRO A 19 12.81 8.88 -13.10
N SER A 20 12.33 10.01 -12.58
CA SER A 20 13.18 11.10 -12.11
C SER A 20 13.75 10.89 -10.72
N SER A 21 13.31 9.86 -10.01
CA SER A 21 13.75 9.61 -8.65
C SER A 21 15.14 8.97 -8.61
N PRO A 22 16.04 9.43 -7.73
CA PRO A 22 17.32 8.76 -7.54
C PRO A 22 17.17 7.40 -6.85
N PHE A 23 15.99 7.11 -6.30
CA PHE A 23 15.72 5.87 -5.57
C PHE A 23 14.95 4.82 -6.36
N ARG A 24 14.71 5.06 -7.65
CA ARG A 24 13.84 4.19 -8.46
C ARG A 24 14.30 2.73 -8.56
N ASN A 25 15.59 2.48 -8.36
CA ASN A 25 16.15 1.13 -8.44
C ASN A 25 16.19 0.41 -7.09
N CYS A 26 15.69 1.05 -6.03
CA CYS A 26 15.63 0.41 -4.72
C CYS A 26 14.59 -0.70 -4.72
N GLN A 27 14.92 -1.82 -4.09
CA GLN A 27 14.03 -2.97 -3.99
C GLN A 27 13.17 -2.95 -2.74
N ALA A 28 13.54 -2.15 -1.76
CA ALA A 28 12.82 -2.04 -0.50
C ALA A 28 12.97 -0.66 0.08
N ILE A 29 11.93 -0.22 0.79
CA ILE A 29 11.93 1.05 1.51
C ILE A 29 11.54 0.75 2.95
N ILE A 30 12.34 1.22 3.89
CA ILE A 30 12.06 1.10 5.31
C ILE A 30 11.81 2.50 5.85
N CYS A 31 10.63 2.71 6.41
CA CYS A 31 10.28 3.98 7.03
C CYS A 31 10.38 3.83 8.54
N ASP A 32 11.31 4.56 9.12
CA ASP A 32 11.51 4.58 10.56
C ASP A 32 11.10 5.94 11.11
N GLY A 33 10.47 5.93 12.26
CA GLY A 33 10.01 7.15 12.89
C GLY A 33 9.08 6.88 14.05
N ALA A 34 8.65 7.96 14.70
CA ALA A 34 7.75 7.87 15.84
C ALA A 34 6.38 7.33 15.44
N VAL A 35 5.70 6.70 16.38
CA VAL A 35 4.31 6.30 16.20
C VAL A 35 3.49 7.55 15.86
N ARG A 36 2.58 7.44 14.91
CA ARG A 36 1.72 8.53 14.42
C ARG A 36 2.48 9.60 13.61
N SER A 37 3.65 9.28 13.11
CA SER A 37 4.38 10.17 12.20
C SER A 37 3.84 10.17 10.77
N GLY A 38 2.79 9.40 10.51
CA GLY A 38 2.22 9.29 9.17
C GLY A 38 2.95 8.32 8.26
N LYS A 39 3.91 7.55 8.79
CA LYS A 39 4.70 6.63 7.97
C LYS A 39 3.88 5.49 7.36
N THR A 40 2.92 4.95 8.10
CA THR A 40 2.05 3.89 7.59
C THR A 40 1.21 4.41 6.44
N LEU A 41 0.65 5.60 6.60
CA LEU A 41 -0.16 6.24 5.57
C LEU A 41 0.66 6.50 4.31
N CYS A 42 1.84 7.10 4.46
CA CYS A 42 2.71 7.43 3.33
C CYS A 42 3.22 6.19 2.61
N THR A 43 3.64 5.19 3.37
CA THR A 43 4.14 3.94 2.80
C THR A 43 3.04 3.22 2.05
N GLY A 44 1.85 3.13 2.63
CA GLY A 44 0.71 2.50 1.99
C GLY A 44 0.28 3.23 0.73
N LEU A 45 0.16 4.54 0.81
CA LEU A 45 -0.22 5.35 -0.34
C LEU A 45 0.81 5.25 -1.47
N SER A 46 2.08 5.27 -1.13
CA SER A 46 3.17 5.08 -2.08
C SER A 46 3.05 3.73 -2.79
N PHE A 47 2.79 2.68 -2.03
CA PHE A 47 2.65 1.34 -2.56
C PHE A 47 1.49 1.25 -3.57
N PHE A 48 0.33 1.79 -3.21
CA PHE A 48 -0.83 1.77 -4.11
C PHE A 48 -0.58 2.60 -5.37
N CYS A 49 0.01 3.77 -5.22
CA CYS A 49 0.31 4.61 -6.38
C CYS A 49 1.32 3.94 -7.32
N TRP A 50 2.34 3.31 -6.75
CA TRP A 50 3.31 2.56 -7.53
C TRP A 50 2.65 1.38 -8.26
N ALA A 51 1.87 0.59 -7.54
CA ALA A 51 1.20 -0.57 -8.14
C ALA A 51 0.26 -0.17 -9.25
N MET A 52 -0.52 0.89 -9.05
CA MET A 52 -1.48 1.33 -10.04
C MET A 52 -0.84 2.06 -11.22
N SER A 53 0.35 2.62 -11.03
CA SER A 53 1.06 3.31 -12.12
C SER A 53 1.92 2.38 -12.96
N CYS A 54 2.43 1.32 -12.36
CA CYS A 54 3.41 0.44 -13.00
C CYS A 54 2.86 -0.90 -13.47
N TYR A 55 1.72 -1.34 -12.91
CA TYR A 55 1.20 -2.68 -13.17
C TYR A 55 -0.28 -2.67 -13.52
N GLN A 56 -0.69 -3.73 -14.22
CA GLN A 56 -2.08 -3.96 -14.61
C GLN A 56 -2.39 -5.44 -14.46
N ASP A 57 -3.56 -5.75 -13.89
CA ASP A 57 -4.04 -7.12 -13.70
C ASP A 57 -3.09 -7.97 -12.86
N LYS A 58 -2.45 -7.35 -11.88
CA LYS A 58 -1.54 -8.03 -10.96
C LYS A 58 -2.18 -8.19 -9.59
N THR A 59 -1.59 -9.08 -8.81
CA THR A 59 -2.03 -9.38 -7.47
C THR A 59 -0.92 -9.04 -6.48
N PHE A 60 -1.30 -8.35 -5.42
CA PHE A 60 -0.36 -7.89 -4.39
C PHE A 60 -0.84 -8.34 -3.01
N ALA A 61 0.09 -8.55 -2.11
CA ALA A 61 -0.21 -8.89 -0.72
C ALA A 61 0.04 -7.70 0.20
N LEU A 62 -0.88 -7.49 1.13
CA LEU A 62 -0.75 -6.50 2.18
C LEU A 62 -0.58 -7.25 3.50
N CYS A 63 0.67 -7.37 3.94
CA CYS A 63 1.01 -8.23 5.07
C CYS A 63 0.91 -7.47 6.39
N GLY A 64 0.27 -8.08 7.35
CA GLY A 64 0.17 -7.56 8.71
C GLY A 64 0.04 -8.69 9.71
N LYS A 65 -0.05 -8.33 10.98
CA LYS A 65 -0.15 -9.30 12.06
C LYS A 65 -1.37 -10.21 11.90
N SER A 66 -2.48 -9.61 11.49
CA SER A 66 -3.72 -10.35 11.21
C SER A 66 -4.48 -9.62 10.11
N ILE A 67 -5.40 -10.31 9.45
CA ILE A 67 -6.23 -9.69 8.42
C ILE A 67 -7.07 -8.54 8.99
N PRO A 68 -7.75 -8.69 10.14
CA PRO A 68 -8.46 -7.56 10.74
C PRO A 68 -7.55 -6.38 11.08
N SER A 69 -6.31 -6.66 11.49
CA SER A 69 -5.34 -5.62 11.80
C SER A 69 -4.96 -4.80 10.56
N VAL A 70 -4.74 -5.48 9.42
CA VAL A 70 -4.46 -4.80 8.15
C VAL A 70 -5.63 -3.89 7.76
N ARG A 71 -6.86 -4.39 7.89
CA ARG A 71 -8.04 -3.59 7.56
C ARG A 71 -8.16 -2.38 8.46
N ARG A 72 -8.00 -2.57 9.75
CA ARG A 72 -8.19 -1.50 10.74
C ARG A 72 -7.09 -0.45 10.67
N ASN A 73 -5.84 -0.88 10.57
CA ASN A 73 -4.70 0.02 10.68
C ASN A 73 -4.25 0.61 9.36
N LEU A 74 -4.60 0.01 8.25
CA LEU A 74 -4.16 0.45 6.94
C LEU A 74 -5.33 0.81 6.03
N LEU A 75 -6.20 -0.13 5.73
CA LEU A 75 -7.21 0.07 4.71
C LEU A 75 -8.28 1.09 5.11
N ASN A 76 -8.69 1.12 6.37
CA ASN A 76 -9.69 2.08 6.82
C ASN A 76 -9.24 3.53 6.63
N GLU A 77 -7.94 3.80 6.75
CA GLU A 77 -7.40 5.13 6.51
C GLU A 77 -7.13 5.39 5.03
N LEU A 78 -6.62 4.40 4.33
CA LEU A 78 -6.18 4.57 2.94
C LEU A 78 -7.32 4.62 1.93
N LEU A 79 -8.37 3.82 2.13
CA LEU A 79 -9.43 3.73 1.13
C LEU A 79 -10.11 5.08 0.85
N PRO A 80 -10.47 5.89 1.86
CA PRO A 80 -11.03 7.21 1.58
C PRO A 80 -10.09 8.09 0.78
N ILE A 81 -8.78 8.02 1.06
CA ILE A 81 -7.77 8.82 0.37
C ILE A 81 -7.65 8.37 -1.08
N LEU A 82 -7.61 7.06 -1.32
CA LEU A 82 -7.53 6.53 -2.67
C LEU A 82 -8.76 6.94 -3.49
N ARG A 83 -9.94 6.88 -2.91
CA ARG A 83 -11.17 7.33 -3.57
C ARG A 83 -11.13 8.81 -3.87
N GLN A 84 -10.60 9.61 -2.96
CA GLN A 84 -10.42 11.04 -3.15
C GLN A 84 -9.47 11.33 -4.32
N LEU A 85 -8.45 10.50 -4.51
CA LEU A 85 -7.50 10.65 -5.62
C LEU A 85 -8.05 10.14 -6.96
N GLY A 86 -9.25 9.59 -6.97
CA GLY A 86 -9.90 9.15 -8.19
C GLY A 86 -9.87 7.65 -8.42
N PHE A 87 -9.30 6.87 -7.50
CA PHE A 87 -9.30 5.41 -7.62
C PHE A 87 -10.65 4.83 -7.20
N SER A 88 -11.12 3.85 -7.95
CA SER A 88 -12.27 3.06 -7.57
C SER A 88 -11.80 1.88 -6.73
N CYS A 89 -12.34 1.75 -5.52
CA CYS A 89 -11.94 0.71 -4.60
C CYS A 89 -13.15 -0.17 -4.27
N ARG A 90 -13.06 -1.46 -4.55
CA ARG A 90 -14.12 -2.42 -4.28
C ARG A 90 -13.59 -3.52 -3.36
N GLU A 91 -14.23 -3.68 -2.21
CA GLU A 91 -13.89 -4.73 -1.27
C GLU A 91 -14.82 -5.92 -1.41
N ARG A 92 -14.24 -7.12 -1.36
CA ARG A 92 -14.98 -8.38 -1.22
C ARG A 92 -14.59 -9.02 0.10
N ALA A 93 -15.34 -8.72 1.14
CA ALA A 93 -15.03 -9.19 2.49
C ALA A 93 -14.98 -10.71 2.60
N SER A 94 -15.86 -11.41 1.87
CA SER A 94 -15.90 -12.88 1.90
C SER A 94 -14.63 -13.52 1.35
N ARG A 95 -13.88 -12.82 0.52
CA ARG A 95 -12.63 -13.31 -0.06
C ARG A 95 -11.40 -12.56 0.45
N ASN A 96 -11.58 -11.64 1.40
CA ASN A 96 -10.51 -10.75 1.86
C ASN A 96 -9.77 -10.13 0.68
N GLN A 97 -10.53 -9.53 -0.22
CA GLN A 97 -10.00 -9.06 -1.50
C GLN A 97 -10.38 -7.61 -1.70
N LEU A 98 -9.41 -6.81 -2.14
CA LEU A 98 -9.61 -5.42 -2.52
C LEU A 98 -9.21 -5.27 -3.99
N THR A 99 -10.11 -4.75 -4.81
CA THR A 99 -9.81 -4.43 -6.20
C THR A 99 -9.76 -2.92 -6.35
N VAL A 100 -8.65 -2.41 -6.84
CA VAL A 100 -8.46 -0.98 -7.10
C VAL A 100 -8.38 -0.78 -8.61
N THR A 101 -9.18 0.16 -9.11
CA THR A 101 -9.29 0.43 -10.53
C THR A 101 -9.11 1.91 -10.82
N MET A 102 -8.35 2.22 -11.86
CA MET A 102 -8.21 3.57 -12.38
C MET A 102 -8.21 3.49 -13.91
N GLY A 103 -9.28 3.99 -14.53
CA GLY A 103 -9.44 3.87 -15.97
C GLY A 103 -9.52 2.41 -16.39
N ARG A 104 -8.59 1.98 -17.22
CA ARG A 104 -8.52 0.59 -17.69
C ARG A 104 -7.61 -0.29 -16.84
N ARG A 105 -6.89 0.29 -15.89
CA ARG A 105 -6.00 -0.46 -15.01
C ARG A 105 -6.73 -0.94 -13.79
N SER A 106 -6.50 -2.18 -13.44
CA SER A 106 -7.10 -2.80 -12.27
C SER A 106 -6.10 -3.77 -11.66
N ASN A 107 -5.95 -3.72 -10.36
CA ASN A 107 -5.10 -4.63 -9.61
C ASN A 107 -5.84 -5.11 -8.38
N THR A 108 -5.44 -6.29 -7.90
CA THR A 108 -6.08 -6.93 -6.76
C THR A 108 -5.11 -6.97 -5.58
N PHE A 109 -5.60 -6.65 -4.40
CA PHE A 109 -4.79 -6.59 -3.18
C PHE A 109 -5.44 -7.48 -2.12
N TYR A 110 -4.64 -8.33 -1.49
CA TYR A 110 -5.11 -9.24 -0.45
C TYR A 110 -4.45 -8.93 0.88
N PRO A 111 -5.23 -8.61 1.92
CA PRO A 111 -4.66 -8.57 3.26
C PRO A 111 -4.30 -9.98 3.69
N VAL A 112 -3.10 -10.15 4.20
CA VAL A 112 -2.55 -11.44 4.57
C VAL A 112 -1.94 -11.34 5.96
N SER A 113 -2.15 -12.37 6.77
CA SER A 113 -1.49 -12.46 8.07
C SER A 113 -0.07 -13.00 7.89
N TYR A 114 0.94 -12.27 8.38
CA TYR A 114 2.31 -12.77 8.29
C TYR A 114 2.55 -13.98 9.18
N THR A 115 1.69 -14.18 10.18
CA THR A 115 1.74 -15.41 10.98
C THR A 115 1.47 -16.63 10.12
N HIS A 116 0.53 -16.50 9.18
CA HIS A 116 0.23 -17.54 8.20
C HIS A 116 1.39 -17.75 7.23
N LEU A 117 2.00 -16.65 6.77
CA LEU A 117 3.15 -16.71 5.88
C LEU A 117 4.33 -17.42 6.54
N ARG A 118 4.55 -17.18 7.85
CA ARG A 118 5.62 -17.84 8.59
C ARG A 118 5.45 -19.36 8.65
N ALA A 119 4.23 -19.84 8.65
CA ALA A 119 3.96 -21.27 8.66
C ALA A 119 4.39 -21.94 7.35
N HIS A 120 4.37 -21.20 6.25
CA HIS A 120 4.76 -21.69 4.92
C HIS A 120 6.14 -21.21 4.49
N GLU A 121 6.68 -20.24 5.17
CA GLU A 121 7.91 -19.58 4.81
C GLU A 121 9.10 -20.25 5.45
N THR A 122 10.10 -20.58 4.66
CA THR A 122 11.29 -21.25 5.18
C THR A 122 12.51 -20.37 5.26
N SER A 123 12.55 -19.25 4.59
CA SER A 123 13.81 -18.54 4.48
C SER A 123 13.75 -17.04 4.34
N ALA A 124 12.68 -16.45 3.95
CA ALA A 124 12.67 -15.03 3.61
C ALA A 124 12.03 -14.20 4.72
N HIS A 125 12.80 -13.90 5.72
CA HIS A 125 12.39 -12.94 6.74
C HIS A 125 13.05 -11.60 6.46
N LEU A 126 12.20 -10.63 6.34
CA LEU A 126 12.63 -9.25 6.22
C LEU A 126 12.47 -8.55 7.55
#